data_fd79cea8e2f94b93ace41c97416486d8
#
_entry.id   fd79cea8e2f94b93ace41c97416486d8
#
_cell.length_a   1.000
_cell.length_b   1.000
_cell.length_c   1.000
_cell.angle_alpha   90.00
_cell.angle_beta   90.00
_cell.angle_gamma   90.00
#
_symmetry.space_group_name_H-M   'P 1'
#
loop_
_entity.id
_entity.type
_entity.pdbx_description
1 polymer ?
#
loop_
_entity_poly.entity_id
_entity_poly.type
_entity_poly.pdbx_seq_one_letter_code
_entity_poly.pdbx_strand_id
1 'polypeptide(L)'
;MLKAVKIALGLLSLGAVVVLGVFWYMETRHEREPSRVTFLDHCASCHTASGGGSDLLTQYHTNDSADELTKRILVQHSDLIKSAQFPEPMVKALALYVIEQRQELPSITNSHAHTIPGHVVESLHHDFKVELITKVGKGPYSIEPLPDGRILLVEKVRGLSVIDTSGKQGALVDGTPQVWPEILQVGGSFAVLGSMLDVELHPDYATNGWIYLSHSDRCQLDCGSPWPISMVRVIRGRLAGNRWIDSEVIWSVDKNKYTLVPDAVASGRLAFDHQGFGYVTVGGKSTYDNLHVMDTPYGKIHRFKNNGSVPEDNPFWLGKQLSDPTSSRKTVWTYGHRTAQGLSTDPRTGKIWATEMGPRGGDEINLIQRGGNYGWPLYTEGLDYNAEYISIGKELGLDFEFSETIPPVVDFTPAPSLSNFTFHNGDQFPNWQNDLLVGSLRAQVLFRIRIEEGKLIEKERLLTKLGRIRDVEMGYDGFVYLLIEHNQT
;
A
#
# COMPACT_ATOMS: atom_id res chain seq x y z
N MET A 1 -12.56 11.62 -48.30
CA MET A 1 -11.85 10.53 -47.64
C MET A 1 -10.39 10.80 -47.29
N LEU A 2 -9.57 11.37 -48.18
CA LEU A 2 -8.12 11.61 -47.89
C LEU A 2 -7.81 12.60 -46.75
N LYS A 3 -8.66 13.60 -46.49
CA LYS A 3 -8.44 14.57 -45.40
C LYS A 3 -8.70 13.97 -44.01
N ALA A 4 -9.66 13.07 -43.90
CA ALA A 4 -9.97 12.39 -42.63
C ALA A 4 -8.86 11.38 -42.23
N VAL A 5 -8.26 10.71 -43.22
CA VAL A 5 -7.14 9.77 -42.96
C VAL A 5 -5.86 10.49 -42.51
N LYS A 6 -5.58 11.70 -43.07
CA LYS A 6 -4.41 12.50 -42.63
C LYS A 6 -4.57 13.04 -41.19
N ILE A 7 -5.77 13.39 -40.77
CA ILE A 7 -6.03 13.85 -39.39
C ILE A 7 -5.93 12.67 -38.40
N ALA A 8 -6.44 11.50 -38.76
CA ALA A 8 -6.31 10.30 -37.90
C ALA A 8 -4.85 9.83 -37.78
N LEU A 9 -4.07 9.88 -38.85
CA LEU A 9 -2.63 9.58 -38.83
C LEU A 9 -1.81 10.63 -38.03
N GLY A 10 -2.21 11.91 -38.12
CA GLY A 10 -1.61 12.97 -37.30
C GLY A 10 -1.88 12.83 -35.82
N LEU A 11 -3.10 12.44 -35.43
CA LEU A 11 -3.47 12.18 -34.04
C LEU A 11 -2.80 10.93 -33.47
N LEU A 12 -2.64 9.88 -34.28
CA LEU A 12 -1.90 8.67 -33.89
C LEU A 12 -0.40 8.95 -33.70
N SER A 13 0.21 9.81 -34.56
CA SER A 13 1.62 10.18 -34.39
C SER A 13 1.85 11.11 -33.18
N LEU A 14 0.93 12.04 -32.92
CA LEU A 14 1.00 12.85 -31.69
C LEU A 14 0.82 11.98 -30.41
N GLY A 15 -0.11 11.04 -30.43
CA GLY A 15 -0.30 10.09 -29.33
C GLY A 15 0.95 9.24 -29.09
N ALA A 16 1.59 8.73 -30.15
CA ALA A 16 2.82 7.96 -30.02
C ALA A 16 4.01 8.81 -29.52
N VAL A 17 4.13 10.06 -29.94
CA VAL A 17 5.18 10.99 -29.47
C VAL A 17 4.96 11.35 -28.01
N VAL A 18 3.71 11.56 -27.58
CA VAL A 18 3.37 11.83 -26.17
C VAL A 18 3.66 10.59 -25.32
N VAL A 19 3.30 9.40 -25.77
CA VAL A 19 3.57 8.13 -25.05
C VAL A 19 5.08 7.89 -24.94
N LEU A 20 5.85 8.06 -26.02
CA LEU A 20 7.30 7.92 -25.99
C LEU A 20 7.97 9.00 -25.13
N GLY A 21 7.45 10.24 -25.18
CA GLY A 21 7.93 11.32 -24.34
C GLY A 21 7.68 11.08 -22.83
N VAL A 22 6.52 10.55 -22.49
CA VAL A 22 6.18 10.17 -21.10
C VAL A 22 7.02 8.97 -20.64
N PHE A 23 7.23 7.97 -21.49
CA PHE A 23 8.12 6.84 -21.19
C PHE A 23 9.56 7.30 -20.94
N TRP A 24 10.11 8.12 -21.83
CA TRP A 24 11.44 8.71 -21.67
C TRP A 24 11.54 9.61 -20.43
N TYR A 25 10.51 10.39 -20.14
CA TYR A 25 10.43 11.23 -18.93
C TYR A 25 10.38 10.38 -17.66
N MET A 26 9.65 9.27 -17.64
CA MET A 26 9.59 8.37 -16.49
C MET A 26 10.90 7.60 -16.28
N GLU A 27 11.50 7.11 -17.36
CA GLU A 27 12.78 6.39 -17.31
C GLU A 27 13.93 7.30 -16.85
N THR A 28 13.95 8.56 -17.28
CA THR A 28 14.95 9.56 -16.87
C THR A 28 14.64 10.24 -15.53
N ARG A 29 13.39 10.16 -15.05
CA ARG A 29 12.98 10.82 -13.80
C ARG A 29 13.72 10.27 -12.59
N HIS A 30 13.99 8.96 -12.54
CA HIS A 30 14.73 8.32 -11.44
C HIS A 30 16.24 8.59 -11.49
N GLU A 31 16.81 8.74 -12.67
CA GLU A 31 18.23 9.12 -12.83
C GLU A 31 18.47 10.60 -12.50
N ARG A 32 17.42 11.43 -12.65
CA ARG A 32 17.44 12.87 -12.39
C ARG A 32 16.65 13.25 -11.14
N GLU A 33 16.57 12.37 -10.17
CA GLU A 33 15.94 12.70 -8.89
C GLU A 33 16.62 13.95 -8.30
N PRO A 34 15.89 15.06 -8.04
CA PRO A 34 16.48 16.35 -7.71
C PRO A 34 17.44 16.29 -6.53
N SER A 35 17.14 15.54 -5.49
CA SER A 35 18.00 15.42 -4.31
C SER A 35 19.29 14.66 -4.59
N ARG A 36 19.26 13.63 -5.45
CA ARG A 36 20.48 12.91 -5.89
C ARG A 36 21.37 13.82 -6.72
N VAL A 37 20.80 14.53 -7.69
CA VAL A 37 21.56 15.48 -8.52
C VAL A 37 22.18 16.56 -7.62
N THR A 38 21.39 17.16 -6.75
CA THR A 38 21.87 18.19 -5.82
C THR A 38 22.97 17.66 -4.89
N PHE A 39 22.84 16.41 -4.38
CA PHE A 39 23.90 15.80 -3.57
C PHE A 39 25.19 15.61 -4.37
N LEU A 40 25.10 15.06 -5.60
CA LEU A 40 26.28 14.83 -6.45
C LEU A 40 26.97 16.14 -6.83
N ASP A 41 26.22 17.17 -7.15
CA ASP A 41 26.73 18.46 -7.62
C ASP A 41 27.34 19.31 -6.50
N HIS A 42 26.81 19.25 -5.28
CA HIS A 42 27.17 20.18 -4.22
C HIS A 42 27.73 19.55 -2.94
N CYS A 43 27.51 18.26 -2.70
CA CYS A 43 27.87 17.60 -1.44
C CYS A 43 28.90 16.48 -1.61
N ALA A 44 28.81 15.71 -2.68
CA ALA A 44 29.60 14.50 -2.87
C ALA A 44 31.12 14.75 -2.91
N SER A 45 31.58 15.90 -3.42
CA SER A 45 33.01 16.23 -3.46
C SER A 45 33.65 16.29 -2.07
N CYS A 46 32.88 16.62 -1.04
CA CYS A 46 33.35 16.70 0.35
C CYS A 46 32.94 15.48 1.19
N HIS A 47 31.81 14.86 0.87
CA HIS A 47 31.11 13.88 1.71
C HIS A 47 31.08 12.45 1.14
N THR A 48 32.05 12.11 0.30
CA THR A 48 32.28 10.72 -0.14
C THR A 48 33.58 10.19 0.47
N ALA A 49 33.84 8.90 0.38
CA ALA A 49 35.04 8.24 0.91
C ALA A 49 36.38 8.85 0.44
N SER A 50 36.36 9.59 -0.69
CA SER A 50 37.54 10.29 -1.24
C SER A 50 37.57 11.79 -0.92
N GLY A 51 36.54 12.34 -0.27
CA GLY A 51 36.46 13.76 0.08
C GLY A 51 37.05 14.09 1.45
N GLY A 52 37.36 15.37 1.67
CA GLY A 52 37.98 15.85 2.93
C GLY A 52 37.00 15.98 4.11
N GLY A 53 35.71 15.81 3.89
CA GLY A 53 34.66 15.84 4.92
C GLY A 53 34.29 14.44 5.42
N SER A 54 33.45 14.37 6.44
CA SER A 54 32.91 13.10 6.91
C SER A 54 32.08 12.44 5.80
N ASP A 55 32.26 11.14 5.57
CA ASP A 55 31.45 10.39 4.63
C ASP A 55 30.02 10.25 5.17
N LEU A 56 29.12 11.13 4.70
CA LEU A 56 27.71 11.18 5.13
C LEU A 56 26.95 9.90 4.77
N LEU A 57 27.42 9.12 3.79
CA LEU A 57 26.73 7.93 3.34
C LEU A 57 27.07 6.71 4.19
N THR A 58 28.26 6.69 4.80
CA THR A 58 28.75 5.55 5.59
C THR A 58 28.79 5.81 7.09
N GLN A 59 28.77 7.07 7.55
CA GLN A 59 28.76 7.37 8.98
C GLN A 59 27.40 7.06 9.60
N TYR A 60 27.40 6.04 10.42
CA TYR A 60 26.27 5.59 11.22
C TYR A 60 25.96 6.57 12.36
N HIS A 61 25.05 7.49 12.14
CA HIS A 61 24.15 7.96 13.19
C HIS A 61 22.78 7.35 12.91
N THR A 62 22.55 6.15 13.41
CA THR A 62 21.43 5.27 13.06
C THR A 62 20.06 5.80 13.49
N ASN A 63 20.00 6.90 14.22
CA ASN A 63 18.77 7.42 14.84
C ASN A 63 18.36 8.82 14.36
N ASP A 64 19.04 9.40 13.37
CA ASP A 64 18.64 10.72 12.87
C ASP A 64 17.32 10.62 12.11
N SER A 65 16.31 11.34 12.57
CA SER A 65 15.14 11.62 11.75
C SER A 65 15.50 12.52 10.57
N ALA A 66 14.68 12.49 9.52
CA ALA A 66 14.89 13.40 8.38
C ALA A 66 14.89 14.89 8.81
N ASP A 67 14.07 15.23 9.78
CA ASP A 67 13.98 16.60 10.31
C ASP A 67 15.23 16.99 11.12
N GLU A 68 15.79 16.10 11.92
CA GLU A 68 17.04 16.36 12.64
C GLU A 68 18.22 16.53 11.68
N LEU A 69 18.31 15.67 10.66
CA LEU A 69 19.35 15.79 9.65
C LEU A 69 19.16 17.08 8.82
N THR A 70 17.92 17.43 8.47
CA THR A 70 17.60 18.69 7.80
C THR A 70 18.05 19.89 8.61
N LYS A 71 17.73 19.95 9.90
CA LYS A 71 18.16 21.03 10.81
C LYS A 71 19.70 21.11 10.88
N ARG A 72 20.40 19.98 10.94
CA ARG A 72 21.87 19.97 10.92
C ARG A 72 22.45 20.50 9.60
N ILE A 73 21.91 20.07 8.46
CA ILE A 73 22.34 20.57 7.15
C ILE A 73 22.14 22.09 7.07
N LEU A 74 20.97 22.59 7.49
CA LEU A 74 20.66 24.02 7.51
C LEU A 74 21.65 24.84 8.35
N VAL A 75 22.08 24.31 9.49
CA VAL A 75 23.02 25.01 10.40
C VAL A 75 24.46 24.91 9.89
N GLN A 76 24.91 23.70 9.55
CA GLN A 76 26.33 23.44 9.22
C GLN A 76 26.72 23.94 7.82
N HIS A 77 25.78 24.05 6.90
CA HIS A 77 26.00 24.45 5.50
C HIS A 77 25.19 25.70 5.11
N SER A 78 24.92 26.59 6.08
CA SER A 78 24.08 27.78 5.86
C SER A 78 24.56 28.65 4.69
N ASP A 79 25.86 28.79 4.51
CA ASP A 79 26.45 29.62 3.44
C ASP A 79 26.27 28.98 2.06
N LEU A 80 26.44 27.65 1.97
CA LEU A 80 26.19 26.90 0.74
C LEU A 80 24.70 26.97 0.36
N ILE A 81 23.83 26.77 1.33
CA ILE A 81 22.37 26.79 1.11
C ILE A 81 21.93 28.15 0.62
N LYS A 82 22.43 29.26 1.23
CA LYS A 82 22.14 30.62 0.79
C LYS A 82 22.70 30.92 -0.59
N SER A 83 23.96 30.52 -0.86
CA SER A 83 24.62 30.78 -2.16
C SER A 83 23.98 30.00 -3.30
N ALA A 84 23.55 28.76 -3.05
CA ALA A 84 22.87 27.90 -4.01
C ALA A 84 21.34 28.14 -4.08
N GLN A 85 20.80 29.01 -3.19
CA GLN A 85 19.38 29.32 -3.10
C GLN A 85 18.48 28.07 -2.93
N PHE A 86 18.93 27.08 -2.12
CA PHE A 86 18.16 25.87 -1.87
C PHE A 86 16.91 26.18 -1.04
N PRO A 87 15.70 25.87 -1.55
CA PRO A 87 14.50 25.95 -0.75
C PRO A 87 14.50 24.89 0.35
N GLU A 88 13.82 25.13 1.46
CA GLU A 88 13.76 24.22 2.60
C GLU A 88 13.34 22.79 2.22
N PRO A 89 12.30 22.56 1.36
CA PRO A 89 11.95 21.22 0.93
C PRO A 89 13.09 20.48 0.23
N MET A 90 13.96 21.17 -0.52
CA MET A 90 15.14 20.58 -1.13
C MET A 90 16.14 20.11 -0.10
N VAL A 91 16.31 20.84 1.00
CA VAL A 91 17.21 20.44 2.11
C VAL A 91 16.65 19.20 2.83
N LYS A 92 15.32 19.14 3.04
CA LYS A 92 14.65 17.94 3.56
C LYS A 92 14.80 16.76 2.59
N ALA A 93 14.69 16.99 1.29
CA ALA A 93 14.89 15.95 0.27
C ALA A 93 16.35 15.43 0.23
N LEU A 94 17.34 16.29 0.47
CA LEU A 94 18.74 15.87 0.64
C LEU A 94 18.93 15.02 1.89
N ALA A 95 18.33 15.41 3.02
CA ALA A 95 18.37 14.61 4.24
C ALA A 95 17.74 13.22 4.02
N LEU A 96 16.57 13.16 3.37
CA LEU A 96 15.92 11.90 3.00
C LEU A 96 16.83 11.04 2.10
N TYR A 97 17.45 11.63 1.08
CA TYR A 97 18.36 10.92 0.19
C TYR A 97 19.54 10.29 0.95
N VAL A 98 20.17 11.05 1.85
CA VAL A 98 21.28 10.54 2.68
C VAL A 98 20.84 9.37 3.56
N ILE A 99 19.68 9.49 4.21
CA ILE A 99 19.12 8.41 5.06
C ILE A 99 18.76 7.18 4.21
N GLU A 100 18.19 7.36 3.03
CA GLU A 100 17.89 6.29 2.08
C GLU A 100 19.15 5.53 1.67
N GLN A 101 20.25 6.25 1.38
CA GLN A 101 21.52 5.60 1.05
C GLN A 101 22.10 4.82 2.24
N ARG A 102 22.06 5.40 3.45
CA ARG A 102 22.49 4.72 4.68
C ARG A 102 21.69 3.45 4.98
N GLN A 103 20.41 3.47 4.69
CA GLN A 103 19.52 2.31 4.88
C GLN A 103 19.58 1.33 3.70
N GLU A 104 20.40 1.59 2.70
CA GLU A 104 20.49 0.78 1.47
C GLU A 104 19.10 0.58 0.81
N LEU A 105 18.23 1.59 0.87
CA LEU A 105 16.93 1.50 0.22
C LEU A 105 17.13 1.45 -1.29
N PRO A 106 16.61 0.42 -1.98
CA PRO A 106 16.72 0.34 -3.43
C PRO A 106 16.04 1.54 -4.08
N SER A 107 16.55 1.97 -5.23
CA SER A 107 15.76 2.84 -6.09
C SER A 107 14.45 2.13 -6.46
N ILE A 108 13.40 2.91 -6.76
CA ILE A 108 12.07 2.36 -7.09
C ILE A 108 12.15 1.36 -8.28
N THR A 109 13.17 1.49 -9.13
CA THR A 109 13.38 0.67 -10.33
C THR A 109 14.30 -0.54 -10.12
N ASN A 110 15.12 -0.56 -9.07
CA ASN A 110 16.07 -1.65 -8.84
C ASN A 110 15.55 -2.58 -7.73
N SER A 111 15.07 -3.75 -8.10
CA SER A 111 14.91 -4.85 -7.17
C SER A 111 16.25 -5.55 -6.96
N HIS A 112 16.69 -5.69 -5.72
CA HIS A 112 17.79 -6.59 -5.41
C HIS A 112 17.40 -8.03 -5.74
N ALA A 113 18.39 -8.86 -6.07
CA ALA A 113 18.14 -10.29 -6.20
C ALA A 113 17.61 -10.84 -4.86
N HIS A 114 16.56 -11.65 -4.94
CA HIS A 114 16.00 -12.27 -3.75
C HIS A 114 16.99 -13.26 -3.15
N THR A 115 17.24 -13.12 -1.87
CA THR A 115 18.10 -14.06 -1.15
C THR A 115 17.36 -14.57 0.07
N ILE A 116 16.94 -15.83 0.00
CA ILE A 116 16.42 -16.53 1.18
C ILE A 116 17.62 -16.90 2.04
N PRO A 117 17.68 -16.46 3.32
CA PRO A 117 18.76 -16.82 4.20
C PRO A 117 18.87 -18.34 4.36
N GLY A 118 20.03 -18.91 4.03
CA GLY A 118 20.31 -20.33 4.28
C GLY A 118 20.83 -20.63 5.69
N HIS A 119 20.93 -19.60 6.53
CA HIS A 119 21.43 -19.67 7.90
C HIS A 119 20.32 -19.22 8.88
N VAL A 120 20.58 -19.44 10.15
CA VAL A 120 19.74 -18.91 11.22
C VAL A 120 19.82 -17.38 11.21
N VAL A 121 18.67 -16.73 11.20
CA VAL A 121 18.55 -15.28 11.31
C VAL A 121 18.49 -14.93 12.80
N GLU A 122 19.43 -14.12 13.24
CA GLU A 122 19.46 -13.59 14.60
C GLU A 122 18.55 -12.36 14.70
N SER A 123 17.78 -12.26 15.77
CA SER A 123 16.98 -11.08 16.10
C SER A 123 17.11 -10.72 17.58
N LEU A 124 16.53 -9.59 17.99
CA LEU A 124 16.64 -9.12 19.37
C LEU A 124 16.04 -10.11 20.40
N HIS A 125 15.09 -10.92 19.98
CA HIS A 125 14.34 -11.77 20.93
C HIS A 125 14.30 -13.24 20.55
N HIS A 126 14.50 -13.60 19.28
CA HIS A 126 14.41 -14.97 18.78
C HIS A 126 15.32 -15.18 17.58
N ASP A 127 15.95 -16.33 17.52
CA ASP A 127 16.63 -16.82 16.33
C ASP A 127 15.68 -17.69 15.54
N PHE A 128 15.64 -17.53 14.21
CA PHE A 128 14.71 -18.24 13.36
C PHE A 128 15.30 -18.62 12.00
N LYS A 129 14.63 -19.48 11.28
CA LYS A 129 14.95 -19.85 9.90
C LYS A 129 13.84 -19.44 8.96
N VAL A 130 14.22 -19.14 7.72
CA VAL A 130 13.27 -18.89 6.62
C VAL A 130 13.27 -20.09 5.70
N GLU A 131 12.09 -20.63 5.43
CA GLU A 131 11.89 -21.79 4.56
C GLU A 131 11.06 -21.39 3.34
N LEU A 132 11.50 -21.84 2.15
CA LEU A 132 10.74 -21.69 0.92
C LEU A 132 9.68 -22.78 0.82
N ILE A 133 8.41 -22.40 0.91
CA ILE A 133 7.30 -23.33 0.72
C ILE A 133 7.13 -23.65 -0.77
N THR A 134 7.02 -22.59 -1.61
CA THR A 134 6.80 -22.75 -3.03
C THR A 134 7.16 -21.49 -3.82
N LYS A 135 7.28 -21.63 -5.14
CA LYS A 135 7.38 -20.52 -6.06
C LYS A 135 6.03 -20.28 -6.71
N VAL A 136 5.54 -19.05 -6.62
CA VAL A 136 4.24 -18.63 -7.16
C VAL A 136 4.39 -17.89 -8.50
N GLY A 137 3.28 -17.69 -9.20
CA GLY A 137 3.26 -17.01 -10.48
C GLY A 137 3.43 -15.51 -10.40
N LYS A 138 3.06 -14.81 -11.47
CA LYS A 138 3.21 -13.36 -11.60
C LYS A 138 2.14 -12.58 -10.83
N GLY A 139 2.56 -11.49 -10.19
CA GLY A 139 1.67 -10.55 -9.53
C GLY A 139 0.98 -11.10 -8.28
N PRO A 140 1.70 -11.84 -7.40
CA PRO A 140 1.13 -12.30 -6.14
C PRO A 140 0.72 -11.07 -5.30
N TYR A 141 -0.43 -11.15 -4.63
CA TYR A 141 -0.96 -10.00 -3.89
C TYR A 141 -1.36 -10.32 -2.47
N SER A 142 -2.02 -11.45 -2.24
CA SER A 142 -2.49 -11.85 -0.92
C SER A 142 -2.41 -13.36 -0.74
N ILE A 143 -2.17 -13.79 0.48
CA ILE A 143 -2.27 -15.18 0.94
C ILE A 143 -3.18 -15.23 2.17
N GLU A 144 -3.84 -16.38 2.35
CA GLU A 144 -4.63 -16.64 3.55
C GLU A 144 -4.43 -18.12 3.96
N PRO A 145 -3.72 -18.41 5.06
CA PRO A 145 -3.58 -19.75 5.59
C PRO A 145 -4.92 -20.34 6.04
N LEU A 146 -5.20 -21.59 5.68
CA LEU A 146 -6.38 -22.31 6.10
C LEU A 146 -6.09 -23.19 7.34
N PRO A 147 -7.11 -23.46 8.19
CA PRO A 147 -6.93 -24.30 9.38
C PRO A 147 -6.43 -25.73 9.09
N ASP A 148 -6.59 -26.22 7.86
CA ASP A 148 -6.15 -27.53 7.42
C ASP A 148 -4.71 -27.54 6.84
N GLY A 149 -4.00 -26.43 6.92
CA GLY A 149 -2.62 -26.27 6.46
C GLY A 149 -2.45 -25.93 4.97
N ARG A 150 -3.55 -25.81 4.23
CA ARG A 150 -3.53 -25.24 2.87
C ARG A 150 -3.43 -23.72 2.94
N ILE A 151 -3.08 -23.10 1.81
CA ILE A 151 -2.99 -21.62 1.71
C ILE A 151 -3.77 -21.18 0.48
N LEU A 152 -4.67 -20.21 0.67
CA LEU A 152 -5.26 -19.48 -0.44
C LEU A 152 -4.23 -18.49 -0.99
N LEU A 153 -4.10 -18.42 -2.30
CA LEU A 153 -3.21 -17.48 -2.99
C LEU A 153 -3.97 -16.67 -4.00
N VAL A 154 -3.92 -15.35 -3.85
CA VAL A 154 -4.42 -14.39 -4.82
C VAL A 154 -3.27 -13.85 -5.65
N GLU A 155 -3.39 -14.00 -6.96
CA GLU A 155 -2.51 -13.39 -7.96
C GLU A 155 -3.32 -12.34 -8.76
N LYS A 156 -2.89 -11.10 -8.72
CA LYS A 156 -3.64 -9.93 -9.26
C LYS A 156 -4.20 -10.14 -10.65
N VAL A 157 -3.39 -10.72 -11.51
CA VAL A 157 -3.67 -10.85 -12.96
C VAL A 157 -4.00 -12.29 -13.39
N ARG A 158 -4.11 -13.21 -12.42
CA ARG A 158 -4.44 -14.62 -12.70
C ARG A 158 -5.68 -15.08 -11.96
N GLY A 159 -5.85 -14.72 -10.69
CA GLY A 159 -7.00 -15.12 -9.89
C GLY A 159 -6.63 -15.85 -8.59
N LEU A 160 -7.59 -16.58 -8.03
CA LEU A 160 -7.44 -17.36 -6.80
C LEU A 160 -6.98 -18.78 -7.12
N SER A 161 -6.01 -19.28 -6.37
CA SER A 161 -5.60 -20.69 -6.36
C SER A 161 -5.37 -21.17 -4.92
N VAL A 162 -5.16 -22.47 -4.75
CA VAL A 162 -4.88 -23.10 -3.45
C VAL A 162 -3.51 -23.76 -3.51
N ILE A 163 -2.66 -23.48 -2.54
CA ILE A 163 -1.41 -24.22 -2.30
C ILE A 163 -1.75 -25.33 -1.30
N ASP A 164 -1.45 -26.56 -1.63
CA ASP A 164 -1.68 -27.70 -0.76
C ASP A 164 -0.59 -27.84 0.32
N THR A 165 -0.79 -28.75 1.27
CA THR A 165 0.14 -29.01 2.38
C THR A 165 1.52 -29.53 1.96
N SER A 166 1.69 -29.91 0.70
CA SER A 166 3.01 -30.25 0.13
C SER A 166 3.72 -29.05 -0.49
N GLY A 167 3.11 -27.87 -0.49
CA GLY A 167 3.61 -26.66 -1.14
C GLY A 167 3.30 -26.59 -2.64
N LYS A 168 2.45 -27.48 -3.17
CA LYS A 168 2.11 -27.46 -4.59
C LYS A 168 0.93 -26.51 -4.84
N GLN A 169 1.15 -25.51 -5.71
CA GLN A 169 0.08 -24.64 -6.20
C GLN A 169 -0.85 -25.41 -7.16
N GLY A 170 -2.13 -25.41 -6.87
CA GLY A 170 -3.19 -26.00 -7.68
C GLY A 170 -3.58 -25.15 -8.89
N ALA A 171 -4.59 -25.62 -9.63
CA ALA A 171 -5.23 -24.86 -10.69
C ALA A 171 -5.99 -23.65 -10.09
N LEU A 172 -6.31 -22.66 -10.94
CA LEU A 172 -7.18 -21.56 -10.55
C LEU A 172 -8.55 -22.07 -10.10
N VAL A 173 -9.10 -21.47 -9.06
CA VAL A 173 -10.42 -21.79 -8.53
C VAL A 173 -11.48 -21.34 -9.54
N ASP A 174 -12.27 -22.30 -10.02
CA ASP A 174 -13.34 -22.05 -10.97
C ASP A 174 -14.53 -21.32 -10.30
N GLY A 175 -15.16 -20.38 -11.01
CA GLY A 175 -16.31 -19.61 -10.52
C GLY A 175 -15.96 -18.35 -9.72
N THR A 176 -14.69 -18.02 -9.55
CA THR A 176 -14.27 -16.72 -9.01
C THR A 176 -14.49 -15.57 -10.02
N PRO A 177 -14.49 -14.28 -9.60
CA PRO A 177 -14.58 -13.17 -10.52
C PRO A 177 -13.50 -13.23 -11.61
N GLN A 178 -13.88 -12.80 -12.81
CA GLN A 178 -12.97 -12.75 -13.93
C GLN A 178 -11.87 -11.71 -13.69
N VAL A 179 -10.63 -12.09 -13.97
CA VAL A 179 -9.46 -11.23 -13.98
C VAL A 179 -9.17 -10.75 -15.39
N TRP A 180 -8.75 -9.50 -15.53
CA TRP A 180 -8.43 -8.85 -16.80
C TRP A 180 -6.94 -8.43 -16.76
N PRO A 181 -6.05 -9.20 -17.39
CA PRO A 181 -4.61 -8.96 -17.29
C PRO A 181 -4.11 -7.78 -18.13
N GLU A 182 -4.99 -7.12 -18.88
CA GLU A 182 -4.59 -5.98 -19.72
C GLU A 182 -4.11 -4.82 -18.84
N ILE A 183 -2.97 -4.29 -19.21
CA ILE A 183 -2.38 -3.13 -18.56
C ILE A 183 -2.76 -1.89 -19.39
N LEU A 184 -3.50 -0.99 -18.77
CA LEU A 184 -3.79 0.34 -19.32
C LEU A 184 -2.81 1.36 -18.74
N GLN A 185 -2.30 2.23 -19.60
CA GLN A 185 -1.51 3.37 -19.16
C GLN A 185 -2.44 4.58 -19.02
N VAL A 186 -2.60 5.08 -17.80
CA VAL A 186 -3.45 6.23 -17.49
C VAL A 186 -2.64 7.24 -16.69
N GLY A 187 -2.49 8.46 -17.22
CA GLY A 187 -1.84 9.57 -16.53
C GLY A 187 -0.40 9.29 -16.07
N GLY A 188 0.36 8.48 -16.83
CA GLY A 188 1.72 8.09 -16.48
C GLY A 188 1.82 6.95 -15.46
N SER A 189 0.71 6.37 -15.05
CA SER A 189 0.65 5.18 -14.20
C SER A 189 0.08 3.99 -14.97
N PHE A 190 0.54 2.78 -14.62
CA PHE A 190 -0.02 1.54 -15.17
C PHE A 190 -1.16 1.06 -14.29
N ALA A 191 -2.30 0.75 -14.91
CA ALA A 191 -3.48 0.22 -14.27
C ALA A 191 -3.84 -1.16 -14.80
N VAL A 192 -4.10 -2.09 -13.90
CA VAL A 192 -4.81 -3.32 -14.19
C VAL A 192 -6.23 -3.16 -13.67
N LEU A 193 -7.18 -2.91 -14.55
CA LEU A 193 -8.57 -2.58 -14.19
C LEU A 193 -9.47 -3.81 -13.99
N GLY A 194 -8.94 -4.92 -13.57
CA GLY A 194 -9.68 -6.16 -13.38
C GLY A 194 -8.87 -7.14 -12.55
N SER A 195 -8.27 -6.64 -11.48
CA SER A 195 -7.43 -7.41 -10.56
C SER A 195 -8.25 -8.18 -9.54
N MET A 196 -7.75 -9.34 -9.14
CA MET A 196 -8.08 -9.91 -7.86
C MET A 196 -7.15 -9.28 -6.82
N LEU A 197 -7.67 -8.95 -5.64
CA LEU A 197 -6.94 -8.17 -4.65
C LEU A 197 -6.69 -8.99 -3.38
N ASP A 198 -7.62 -9.05 -2.46
CA ASP A 198 -7.41 -9.64 -1.15
C ASP A 198 -8.33 -10.82 -0.88
N VAL A 199 -7.88 -11.73 -0.03
CA VAL A 199 -8.68 -12.86 0.46
C VAL A 199 -8.57 -12.94 1.97
N GLU A 200 -9.70 -13.13 2.64
CA GLU A 200 -9.80 -13.15 4.10
C GLU A 200 -10.85 -14.19 4.54
N LEU A 201 -10.60 -14.91 5.61
CA LEU A 201 -11.56 -15.84 6.18
C LEU A 201 -12.60 -15.09 7.05
N HIS A 202 -13.82 -15.60 7.07
CA HIS A 202 -14.79 -15.17 8.08
C HIS A 202 -14.27 -15.53 9.48
N PRO A 203 -14.47 -14.70 10.52
CA PRO A 203 -14.06 -15.04 11.89
C PRO A 203 -14.55 -16.43 12.36
N ASP A 204 -15.76 -16.83 11.95
CA ASP A 204 -16.31 -18.15 12.23
C ASP A 204 -16.13 -19.16 11.06
N TYR A 205 -15.05 -19.03 10.28
CA TYR A 205 -14.80 -19.89 9.10
C TYR A 205 -14.94 -21.37 9.40
N ALA A 206 -14.43 -21.82 10.55
CA ALA A 206 -14.49 -23.22 10.97
C ALA A 206 -15.92 -23.78 11.01
N THR A 207 -16.92 -22.95 11.23
CA THR A 207 -18.33 -23.35 11.29
C THR A 207 -19.12 -23.08 10.04
N ASN A 208 -18.79 -22.00 9.31
CA ASN A 208 -19.61 -21.52 8.20
C ASN A 208 -18.93 -21.65 6.83
N GLY A 209 -17.61 -21.81 6.79
CA GLY A 209 -16.82 -21.96 5.56
C GLY A 209 -16.78 -20.73 4.65
N TRP A 210 -17.21 -19.54 5.12
CA TRP A 210 -17.20 -18.33 4.32
C TRP A 210 -15.81 -17.77 4.15
N ILE A 211 -15.47 -17.44 2.90
CA ILE A 211 -14.27 -16.75 2.49
C ILE A 211 -14.69 -15.46 1.80
N TYR A 212 -14.03 -14.37 2.13
CA TYR A 212 -14.23 -13.07 1.48
C TYR A 212 -13.12 -12.81 0.48
N LEU A 213 -13.50 -12.20 -0.63
CA LEU A 213 -12.60 -11.88 -1.72
C LEU A 213 -12.88 -10.46 -2.20
N SER A 214 -11.87 -9.62 -2.21
CA SER A 214 -11.96 -8.32 -2.87
C SER A 214 -11.37 -8.39 -4.27
N HIS A 215 -11.95 -7.66 -5.19
CA HIS A 215 -11.49 -7.60 -6.57
C HIS A 215 -11.85 -6.25 -7.20
N SER A 216 -11.17 -5.89 -8.29
CA SER A 216 -11.59 -4.78 -9.14
C SER A 216 -12.74 -5.24 -10.03
N ASP A 217 -13.95 -4.84 -9.72
CA ASP A 217 -15.10 -5.08 -10.59
C ASP A 217 -15.01 -4.14 -11.80
N ARG A 218 -14.83 -4.72 -12.99
CA ARG A 218 -14.64 -3.98 -14.23
C ARG A 218 -15.97 -3.81 -14.96
N CYS A 219 -16.26 -2.57 -15.31
CA CYS A 219 -17.33 -2.23 -16.23
C CYS A 219 -16.74 -1.83 -17.59
N GLN A 220 -17.11 -2.54 -18.64
CA GLN A 220 -16.55 -2.37 -19.98
C GLN A 220 -17.49 -1.73 -20.97
N LEU A 221 -18.79 -1.98 -20.85
CA LEU A 221 -19.84 -1.50 -21.73
C LEU A 221 -20.95 -0.83 -20.94
N ASP A 222 -21.54 0.21 -21.50
CA ASP A 222 -22.69 0.94 -20.91
C ASP A 222 -22.45 1.52 -19.51
N CYS A 223 -21.22 1.97 -19.26
CA CYS A 223 -20.78 2.47 -17.97
C CYS A 223 -20.63 3.99 -17.91
N GLY A 224 -21.11 4.71 -18.93
CA GLY A 224 -20.95 6.16 -19.01
C GLY A 224 -19.52 6.61 -19.35
N SER A 225 -18.64 5.70 -19.73
CA SER A 225 -17.25 5.96 -20.13
C SER A 225 -16.92 5.25 -21.44
N PRO A 226 -16.16 5.88 -22.35
CA PRO A 226 -15.66 5.23 -23.56
C PRO A 226 -14.54 4.22 -23.27
N TRP A 227 -14.01 4.20 -22.06
CA TRP A 227 -12.95 3.32 -21.59
C TRP A 227 -13.46 2.40 -20.48
N PRO A 228 -12.88 1.21 -20.33
CA PRO A 228 -13.17 0.37 -19.17
C PRO A 228 -12.88 1.13 -17.88
N ILE A 229 -13.82 1.08 -16.95
CA ILE A 229 -13.70 1.64 -15.60
C ILE A 229 -13.89 0.55 -14.56
N SER A 230 -13.36 0.73 -13.37
CA SER A 230 -13.46 -0.27 -12.31
C SER A 230 -13.55 0.36 -10.93
N MET A 231 -13.95 -0.46 -9.97
CA MET A 231 -13.95 -0.14 -8.55
C MET A 231 -13.75 -1.42 -7.73
N VAL A 232 -13.25 -1.26 -6.53
CA VAL A 232 -13.19 -2.35 -5.55
C VAL A 232 -14.59 -2.87 -5.25
N ARG A 233 -14.74 -4.19 -5.24
CA ARG A 233 -15.95 -4.92 -4.82
C ARG A 233 -15.53 -6.04 -3.88
N VAL A 234 -16.34 -6.32 -2.88
CA VAL A 234 -16.17 -7.45 -1.98
C VAL A 234 -17.28 -8.47 -2.22
N ILE A 235 -16.89 -9.70 -2.42
CA ILE A 235 -17.78 -10.85 -2.46
C ILE A 235 -17.43 -11.81 -1.34
N ARG A 236 -18.34 -12.71 -0.99
CA ARG A 236 -18.02 -13.92 -0.23
C ARG A 236 -18.50 -15.15 -0.96
N GLY A 237 -17.92 -16.28 -0.61
CA GLY A 237 -18.28 -17.58 -1.14
C GLY A 237 -17.66 -18.70 -0.31
N ARG A 238 -17.78 -19.93 -0.79
CA ARG A 238 -17.21 -21.13 -0.18
C ARG A 238 -16.41 -21.91 -1.22
N LEU A 239 -15.46 -22.72 -0.75
CA LEU A 239 -14.76 -23.65 -1.60
C LEU A 239 -15.38 -25.04 -1.52
N ALA A 240 -15.76 -25.60 -2.67
CA ALA A 240 -16.14 -26.99 -2.84
C ALA A 240 -15.15 -27.67 -3.81
N GLY A 241 -14.12 -28.32 -3.25
CA GLY A 241 -12.96 -28.75 -4.04
C GLY A 241 -12.24 -27.55 -4.65
N ASN A 242 -12.14 -27.49 -5.98
CA ASN A 242 -11.53 -26.38 -6.70
C ASN A 242 -12.59 -25.42 -7.31
N ARG A 243 -13.77 -25.29 -6.69
CA ARG A 243 -14.85 -24.44 -7.18
C ARG A 243 -15.29 -23.44 -6.11
N TRP A 244 -15.49 -22.19 -6.53
CA TRP A 244 -16.14 -21.15 -5.75
C TRP A 244 -17.65 -21.29 -5.90
N ILE A 245 -18.34 -21.48 -4.80
CA ILE A 245 -19.80 -21.65 -4.75
C ILE A 245 -20.43 -20.64 -3.79
N ASP A 246 -21.75 -20.54 -3.80
CA ASP A 246 -22.54 -19.67 -2.92
C ASP A 246 -22.11 -18.19 -2.97
N SER A 247 -21.72 -17.71 -4.16
CA SER A 247 -21.16 -16.37 -4.35
C SER A 247 -22.21 -15.28 -4.05
N GLU A 248 -21.88 -14.37 -3.15
CA GLU A 248 -22.70 -13.23 -2.76
C GLU A 248 -21.90 -11.93 -2.80
N VAL A 249 -22.49 -10.85 -3.30
CA VAL A 249 -21.89 -9.50 -3.20
C VAL A 249 -22.15 -8.94 -1.81
N ILE A 250 -21.08 -8.59 -1.11
CA ILE A 250 -21.13 -8.08 0.27
C ILE A 250 -20.95 -6.57 0.32
N TRP A 251 -20.01 -6.03 -0.45
CA TRP A 251 -19.81 -4.60 -0.53
C TRP A 251 -19.52 -4.19 -1.97
N SER A 252 -20.17 -3.13 -2.40
CA SER A 252 -19.95 -2.50 -3.70
C SER A 252 -20.47 -1.07 -3.68
N VAL A 253 -20.04 -0.28 -4.65
CA VAL A 253 -20.58 1.05 -4.91
C VAL A 253 -21.34 1.07 -6.22
N ASP A 254 -22.13 2.11 -6.45
CA ASP A 254 -22.82 2.31 -7.72
C ASP A 254 -21.82 2.53 -8.85
N LYS A 255 -22.17 2.09 -10.06
CA LYS A 255 -21.30 2.19 -11.25
C LYS A 255 -20.95 3.63 -11.63
N ASN A 256 -21.73 4.62 -11.22
CA ASN A 256 -21.41 6.04 -11.42
C ASN A 256 -20.21 6.51 -10.58
N LYS A 257 -19.73 5.67 -9.65
CA LYS A 257 -18.51 5.89 -8.84
C LYS A 257 -17.31 5.10 -9.37
N TYR A 258 -17.44 4.39 -10.49
CA TYR A 258 -16.31 3.68 -11.09
C TYR A 258 -15.38 4.67 -11.79
N THR A 259 -14.12 4.33 -11.88
CA THR A 259 -13.08 5.24 -12.37
C THR A 259 -12.03 4.53 -13.21
N LEU A 260 -11.32 5.32 -14.03
CA LEU A 260 -10.07 4.91 -14.71
C LEU A 260 -8.85 5.04 -13.79
N VAL A 261 -9.00 5.67 -12.61
CA VAL A 261 -7.86 5.95 -11.74
C VAL A 261 -7.36 4.67 -11.08
N PRO A 262 -6.14 4.21 -11.41
CA PRO A 262 -5.62 2.93 -10.93
C PRO A 262 -5.47 2.86 -9.40
N ASP A 263 -5.20 3.99 -8.77
CA ASP A 263 -4.98 4.04 -7.31
C ASP A 263 -6.26 3.75 -6.51
N ALA A 264 -7.44 4.00 -7.07
CA ALA A 264 -8.71 3.68 -6.43
C ALA A 264 -8.94 2.18 -6.26
N VAL A 265 -8.30 1.37 -7.11
CA VAL A 265 -8.37 -0.10 -7.08
C VAL A 265 -7.04 -0.75 -6.71
N ALA A 266 -6.09 0.01 -6.17
CA ALA A 266 -4.77 -0.51 -5.80
C ALA A 266 -4.72 -1.07 -4.37
N SER A 267 -5.72 -0.80 -3.55
CA SER A 267 -5.91 -1.28 -2.16
C SER A 267 -6.76 -2.55 -2.12
N GLY A 268 -7.92 -2.51 -1.49
CA GLY A 268 -8.87 -3.62 -1.42
C GLY A 268 -8.56 -4.58 -0.28
N ARG A 269 -7.74 -4.19 0.70
CA ARG A 269 -7.44 -5.00 1.89
C ARG A 269 -8.68 -5.17 2.76
N LEU A 270 -8.84 -6.36 3.31
CA LEU A 270 -9.96 -6.78 4.13
C LEU A 270 -9.50 -7.04 5.57
N ALA A 271 -10.37 -6.81 6.51
CA ALA A 271 -10.23 -7.29 7.89
C ALA A 271 -11.59 -7.41 8.56
N PHE A 272 -11.70 -8.21 9.62
CA PHE A 272 -12.91 -8.36 10.43
C PHE A 272 -12.60 -8.05 11.88
N ASP A 273 -13.47 -7.25 12.54
CA ASP A 273 -13.38 -7.05 13.97
C ASP A 273 -14.01 -8.20 14.77
N HIS A 274 -13.82 -8.20 16.09
CA HIS A 274 -14.37 -9.21 16.98
C HIS A 274 -15.92 -9.23 17.04
N GLN A 275 -16.58 -8.22 16.49
CA GLN A 275 -18.05 -8.15 16.39
C GLN A 275 -18.55 -8.71 15.06
N GLY A 276 -17.61 -9.10 14.16
CA GLY A 276 -17.90 -9.65 12.84
C GLY A 276 -18.25 -8.59 11.79
N PHE A 277 -17.93 -7.31 12.02
CA PHE A 277 -17.98 -6.30 10.98
C PHE A 277 -16.77 -6.43 10.06
N GLY A 278 -17.01 -6.38 8.76
CA GLY A 278 -15.96 -6.35 7.75
C GLY A 278 -15.57 -4.91 7.39
N TYR A 279 -14.31 -4.76 7.04
CA TYR A 279 -13.71 -3.51 6.59
C TYR A 279 -13.02 -3.72 5.25
N VAL A 280 -13.05 -2.69 4.39
CA VAL A 280 -12.34 -2.71 3.09
C VAL A 280 -11.71 -1.35 2.81
N THR A 281 -10.48 -1.37 2.30
CA THR A 281 -9.74 -0.17 1.92
C THR A 281 -10.02 0.20 0.46
N VAL A 282 -10.18 1.48 0.17
CA VAL A 282 -10.25 2.04 -1.18
C VAL A 282 -9.20 3.14 -1.33
N GLY A 283 -8.34 3.02 -2.31
CA GLY A 283 -7.28 3.99 -2.55
C GLY A 283 -7.78 5.36 -3.00
N GLY A 284 -6.95 6.38 -2.79
CA GLY A 284 -7.31 7.76 -3.06
C GLY A 284 -6.16 8.64 -3.55
N LYS A 285 -4.98 8.06 -3.84
CA LYS A 285 -3.77 8.82 -4.19
C LYS A 285 -3.96 9.86 -5.29
N SER A 286 -4.73 9.55 -6.32
CA SER A 286 -4.92 10.40 -7.50
C SER A 286 -6.38 10.89 -7.66
N THR A 287 -7.19 10.79 -6.62
CA THR A 287 -8.59 11.26 -6.59
C THR A 287 -8.78 12.38 -5.58
N TYR A 288 -7.85 13.33 -5.57
CA TYR A 288 -7.73 14.36 -4.53
C TYR A 288 -9.03 15.12 -4.25
N ASP A 289 -9.78 15.50 -5.30
CA ASP A 289 -11.07 16.24 -5.19
C ASP A 289 -12.14 15.45 -4.42
N ASN A 290 -11.95 14.16 -4.27
CA ASN A 290 -12.96 13.24 -3.73
C ASN A 290 -12.66 12.70 -2.33
N LEU A 291 -11.42 12.90 -1.83
CA LEU A 291 -10.95 12.28 -0.60
C LEU A 291 -11.75 12.70 0.64
N HIS A 292 -12.16 13.95 0.70
CA HIS A 292 -12.94 14.52 1.79
C HIS A 292 -14.45 14.62 1.48
N VAL A 293 -14.87 14.17 0.27
CA VAL A 293 -16.29 14.09 -0.12
C VAL A 293 -16.86 12.75 0.36
N MET A 294 -17.73 12.77 1.37
CA MET A 294 -18.27 11.55 1.99
C MET A 294 -19.12 10.69 1.04
N ASP A 295 -19.67 11.28 -0.01
CA ASP A 295 -20.53 10.58 -0.98
C ASP A 295 -19.74 9.78 -2.04
N THR A 296 -18.42 9.80 -1.97
CA THR A 296 -17.50 9.04 -2.85
C THR A 296 -16.73 7.98 -2.07
N PRO A 297 -16.28 6.88 -2.69
CA PRO A 297 -15.58 5.81 -2.01
C PRO A 297 -14.07 6.06 -1.81
N TYR A 298 -13.50 7.04 -2.49
CA TYR A 298 -12.05 7.19 -2.64
C TYR A 298 -11.37 7.67 -1.37
N GLY A 299 -10.18 7.10 -1.07
CA GLY A 299 -9.36 7.45 0.08
C GLY A 299 -10.05 7.19 1.42
N LYS A 300 -10.73 6.05 1.51
CA LYS A 300 -11.55 5.68 2.66
C LYS A 300 -11.36 4.23 3.07
N ILE A 301 -11.65 3.96 4.32
CA ILE A 301 -11.94 2.62 4.80
C ILE A 301 -13.44 2.54 5.01
N HIS A 302 -14.05 1.52 4.41
CA HIS A 302 -15.48 1.26 4.50
C HIS A 302 -15.76 0.12 5.46
N ARG A 303 -16.90 0.18 6.19
CA ARG A 303 -17.36 -0.84 7.13
C ARG A 303 -18.73 -1.38 6.73
N PHE A 304 -18.88 -2.69 6.78
CA PHE A 304 -20.09 -3.42 6.40
C PHE A 304 -20.35 -4.58 7.36
N LYS A 305 -21.59 -5.08 7.43
CA LYS A 305 -21.89 -6.33 8.13
C LYS A 305 -21.49 -7.53 7.26
N ASN A 306 -21.18 -8.66 7.89
CA ASN A 306 -20.77 -9.88 7.20
C ASN A 306 -21.77 -10.38 6.13
N ASN A 307 -23.04 -9.99 6.22
CA ASN A 307 -24.10 -10.29 5.24
C ASN A 307 -24.32 -9.17 4.21
N GLY A 308 -23.46 -8.16 4.17
CA GLY A 308 -23.54 -7.03 3.24
C GLY A 308 -24.45 -5.90 3.64
N SER A 309 -25.22 -6.01 4.73
CA SER A 309 -26.05 -4.89 5.19
C SER A 309 -25.20 -3.77 5.81
N VAL A 310 -25.73 -2.55 5.74
CA VAL A 310 -25.05 -1.37 6.27
C VAL A 310 -25.21 -1.33 7.79
N PRO A 311 -24.13 -1.17 8.58
CA PRO A 311 -24.21 -0.93 10.00
C PRO A 311 -24.86 0.45 10.28
N GLU A 312 -25.87 0.48 11.14
CA GLU A 312 -26.60 1.72 11.45
C GLU A 312 -25.78 2.71 12.27
N ASP A 313 -24.75 2.22 12.96
CA ASP A 313 -23.80 3.01 13.76
C ASP A 313 -22.60 3.51 12.98
N ASN A 314 -22.56 3.36 11.66
CA ASN A 314 -21.50 3.97 10.85
C ASN A 314 -21.53 5.50 11.01
N PRO A 315 -20.33 6.16 11.16
CA PRO A 315 -20.26 7.54 11.64
C PRO A 315 -20.95 8.57 10.73
N PHE A 316 -21.02 8.27 9.44
CA PHE A 316 -21.57 9.18 8.43
C PHE A 316 -22.92 8.72 7.86
N TRP A 317 -23.49 7.66 8.41
CA TRP A 317 -24.78 7.12 7.99
C TRP A 317 -25.93 8.04 8.44
N LEU A 318 -26.67 8.57 7.48
CA LEU A 318 -27.78 9.49 7.72
C LEU A 318 -29.16 8.80 7.73
N GLY A 319 -29.19 7.47 7.63
CA GLY A 319 -30.45 6.72 7.57
C GLY A 319 -31.32 7.14 6.39
N LYS A 320 -32.62 7.34 6.66
CA LYS A 320 -33.61 7.78 5.65
C LYS A 320 -33.40 9.22 5.17
N GLN A 321 -32.56 10.00 5.80
CA GLN A 321 -32.24 11.39 5.39
C GLN A 321 -31.23 11.43 4.23
N LEU A 322 -30.61 10.29 3.89
CA LEU A 322 -29.72 10.20 2.75
C LEU A 322 -30.53 10.33 1.44
N SER A 323 -30.40 11.47 0.77
CA SER A 323 -31.13 11.79 -0.46
C SER A 323 -30.63 11.01 -1.68
N ASP A 324 -29.32 10.68 -1.71
CA ASP A 324 -28.68 9.90 -2.78
C ASP A 324 -28.48 8.45 -2.32
N PRO A 325 -29.25 7.48 -2.85
CA PRO A 325 -29.08 6.06 -2.51
C PRO A 325 -27.76 5.48 -3.00
N THR A 326 -27.10 6.12 -3.97
CA THR A 326 -25.80 5.70 -4.53
C THR A 326 -24.62 6.22 -3.71
N SER A 327 -24.87 7.08 -2.71
CA SER A 327 -23.83 7.65 -1.85
C SER A 327 -23.05 6.57 -1.10
N SER A 328 -21.74 6.69 -1.13
CA SER A 328 -20.81 5.81 -0.38
C SER A 328 -20.81 6.12 1.13
N ARG A 329 -21.34 7.28 1.53
CA ARG A 329 -21.40 7.79 2.92
C ARG A 329 -21.86 6.74 3.92
N LYS A 330 -22.86 5.93 3.55
CA LYS A 330 -23.46 4.91 4.41
C LYS A 330 -22.47 3.86 4.93
N THR A 331 -21.40 3.61 4.21
CA THR A 331 -20.37 2.61 4.59
C THR A 331 -19.05 3.22 4.99
N VAL A 332 -18.85 4.53 4.86
CA VAL A 332 -17.60 5.20 5.26
C VAL A 332 -17.38 5.04 6.76
N TRP A 333 -16.22 4.52 7.13
CA TRP A 333 -15.75 4.40 8.50
C TRP A 333 -14.72 5.46 8.84
N THR A 334 -13.72 5.66 7.94
CA THR A 334 -12.69 6.69 8.04
C THR A 334 -12.38 7.28 6.67
N TYR A 335 -11.73 8.43 6.62
CA TYR A 335 -11.40 9.16 5.40
C TYR A 335 -10.06 9.91 5.52
N GLY A 336 -9.65 10.58 4.44
CA GLY A 336 -8.38 11.28 4.40
C GLY A 336 -7.19 10.35 4.26
N HIS A 337 -7.38 9.18 3.62
CA HIS A 337 -6.34 8.21 3.32
C HIS A 337 -5.76 8.41 1.92
N ARG A 338 -4.43 8.21 1.79
CA ARG A 338 -3.78 8.18 0.49
C ARG A 338 -3.93 6.80 -0.18
N THR A 339 -3.35 5.76 0.42
CA THR A 339 -3.44 4.39 -0.09
C THR A 339 -3.09 3.40 1.01
N ALA A 340 -4.07 2.94 1.75
CA ALA A 340 -3.88 1.88 2.74
C ALA A 340 -3.61 0.54 2.03
N GLN A 341 -2.45 -0.06 2.30
CA GLN A 341 -1.95 -1.28 1.66
C GLN A 341 -1.96 -2.50 2.57
N GLY A 342 -2.23 -2.32 3.85
CA GLY A 342 -2.45 -3.36 4.83
C GLY A 342 -3.62 -3.00 5.74
N LEU A 343 -4.34 -4.01 6.17
CA LEU A 343 -5.45 -3.89 7.12
C LEU A 343 -5.48 -5.15 7.97
N SER A 344 -5.45 -5.01 9.28
CA SER A 344 -5.47 -6.15 10.19
C SER A 344 -6.13 -5.79 11.51
N THR A 345 -6.56 -6.81 12.23
CA THR A 345 -7.24 -6.66 13.52
C THR A 345 -6.30 -7.06 14.66
N ASP A 346 -6.15 -6.19 15.64
CA ASP A 346 -5.46 -6.55 16.89
C ASP A 346 -6.24 -7.68 17.60
N PRO A 347 -5.66 -8.88 17.72
CA PRO A 347 -6.37 -10.04 18.25
C PRO A 347 -6.77 -9.91 19.73
N ARG A 348 -6.17 -8.97 20.45
CA ARG A 348 -6.51 -8.71 21.87
C ARG A 348 -7.70 -7.78 22.03
N THR A 349 -7.77 -6.77 21.17
CA THR A 349 -8.69 -5.64 21.36
C THR A 349 -9.82 -5.58 20.32
N GLY A 350 -9.70 -6.31 19.21
CA GLY A 350 -10.61 -6.22 18.07
C GLY A 350 -10.51 -4.89 17.30
N LYS A 351 -9.55 -4.04 17.64
CA LYS A 351 -9.35 -2.76 16.93
C LYS A 351 -8.68 -2.98 15.59
N ILE A 352 -9.12 -2.22 14.61
CA ILE A 352 -8.57 -2.25 13.25
C ILE A 352 -7.34 -1.35 13.19
N TRP A 353 -6.31 -1.85 12.53
CA TRP A 353 -5.09 -1.12 12.19
C TRP A 353 -4.85 -1.16 10.70
N ALA A 354 -4.17 -0.16 10.18
CA ALA A 354 -3.80 -0.08 8.78
C ALA A 354 -2.35 0.35 8.61
N THR A 355 -1.71 -0.16 7.55
CA THR A 355 -0.49 0.43 7.00
C THR A 355 -0.84 1.26 5.79
N GLU A 356 -0.21 2.40 5.63
CA GLU A 356 -0.48 3.32 4.53
C GLU A 356 0.81 3.78 3.87
N MET A 357 0.80 3.88 2.54
CA MET A 357 1.92 4.42 1.77
C MET A 357 1.80 5.93 1.63
N GLY A 358 2.81 6.62 2.10
CA GLY A 358 3.05 8.03 1.81
C GLY A 358 3.62 8.26 0.40
N PRO A 359 3.91 9.52 0.05
CA PRO A 359 4.63 9.83 -1.18
C PRO A 359 6.15 9.55 -1.01
N ARG A 360 6.97 10.56 -0.88
CA ARG A 360 8.39 10.41 -0.56
C ARG A 360 8.61 10.65 0.94
N GLY A 361 8.51 9.61 1.76
CA GLY A 361 8.35 9.67 3.21
C GLY A 361 6.89 9.59 3.61
N GLY A 362 6.62 9.50 4.91
CA GLY A 362 5.26 9.45 5.46
C GLY A 362 4.50 8.18 5.15
N ASP A 363 5.17 7.02 5.07
CA ASP A 363 4.48 5.74 5.24
C ASP A 363 4.08 5.60 6.71
N GLU A 364 2.93 5.04 6.99
CA GLU A 364 2.30 5.12 8.31
C GLU A 364 1.78 3.77 8.80
N ILE A 365 1.79 3.60 10.13
CA ILE A 365 0.96 2.62 10.82
C ILE A 365 -0.09 3.38 11.62
N ASN A 366 -1.35 3.13 11.32
CA ASN A 366 -2.50 3.85 11.83
C ASN A 366 -3.42 2.96 12.66
N LEU A 367 -3.81 3.41 13.86
CA LEU A 367 -4.95 2.87 14.58
C LEU A 367 -6.24 3.47 13.99
N ILE A 368 -7.11 2.62 13.44
CA ILE A 368 -8.31 3.07 12.74
C ILE A 368 -9.44 3.37 13.73
N GLN A 369 -9.84 4.65 13.79
CA GLN A 369 -10.82 5.16 14.75
C GLN A 369 -12.08 5.62 14.02
N ARG A 370 -13.25 5.29 14.58
CA ARG A 370 -14.57 5.64 14.04
C ARG A 370 -14.68 7.12 13.69
N GLY A 371 -14.96 7.45 12.43
CA GLY A 371 -15.14 8.83 11.94
C GLY A 371 -13.85 9.60 11.74
N GLY A 372 -12.68 8.98 11.93
CA GLY A 372 -11.39 9.64 11.88
C GLY A 372 -11.03 10.19 10.50
N ASN A 373 -10.42 11.38 10.50
CA ASN A 373 -9.75 12.00 9.37
C ASN A 373 -8.23 11.75 9.49
N TYR A 374 -7.62 11.12 8.49
CA TYR A 374 -6.18 10.79 8.50
C TYR A 374 -5.33 11.83 7.75
N GLY A 375 -5.91 12.96 7.38
CA GLY A 375 -5.20 14.20 7.02
C GLY A 375 -4.77 14.32 5.57
N TRP A 376 -4.61 13.23 4.82
CA TRP A 376 -4.21 13.31 3.42
C TRP A 376 -5.26 14.06 2.56
N PRO A 377 -4.89 14.96 1.64
CA PRO A 377 -3.52 15.36 1.26
C PRO A 377 -3.02 16.66 1.92
N LEU A 378 -3.67 17.16 2.96
CA LEU A 378 -3.29 18.41 3.61
C LEU A 378 -2.12 18.22 4.61
N TYR A 379 -2.12 17.09 5.31
CA TYR A 379 -1.07 16.73 6.29
C TYR A 379 -0.40 15.41 5.88
N THR A 380 0.92 15.44 5.83
CA THR A 380 1.79 14.28 5.59
C THR A 380 3.22 14.61 5.97
N GLU A 381 3.97 13.64 6.47
CA GLU A 381 5.40 13.77 6.73
C GLU A 381 6.26 13.65 5.44
N GLY A 382 5.63 13.22 4.34
CA GLY A 382 6.31 13.04 3.06
C GLY A 382 6.45 14.32 2.23
N LEU A 383 7.33 14.26 1.25
CA LEU A 383 7.45 15.25 0.17
C LEU A 383 6.86 14.70 -1.12
N ASP A 384 6.54 15.57 -2.07
CA ASP A 384 6.24 15.12 -3.42
C ASP A 384 7.52 14.59 -4.11
N TYR A 385 7.35 13.84 -5.16
CA TYR A 385 8.45 13.20 -5.91
C TYR A 385 9.39 14.20 -6.60
N ASN A 386 8.95 15.46 -6.77
CA ASN A 386 9.75 16.59 -7.25
C ASN A 386 10.56 17.29 -6.14
N ALA A 387 10.54 16.75 -4.91
CA ALA A 387 11.17 17.31 -3.71
C ALA A 387 10.54 18.61 -3.20
N GLU A 388 9.26 18.83 -3.48
CA GLU A 388 8.48 19.95 -2.95
C GLU A 388 7.52 19.46 -1.85
N TYR A 389 7.01 20.38 -1.04
CA TYR A 389 5.92 20.08 -0.12
C TYR A 389 4.64 19.75 -0.90
N ILE A 390 3.83 18.86 -0.37
CA ILE A 390 2.52 18.54 -0.95
C ILE A 390 1.61 19.77 -0.79
N SER A 391 1.24 20.39 -1.91
CA SER A 391 0.41 21.61 -1.94
C SER A 391 -1.06 21.35 -2.27
N ILE A 392 -1.36 20.19 -2.84
CA ILE A 392 -2.66 19.88 -3.45
C ILE A 392 -3.84 20.06 -2.47
N GLY A 393 -3.66 19.74 -1.19
CA GLY A 393 -4.71 19.94 -0.18
C GLY A 393 -5.12 21.40 -0.04
N LYS A 394 -4.14 22.31 -0.02
CA LYS A 394 -4.36 23.75 0.03
C LYS A 394 -4.95 24.29 -1.28
N GLU A 395 -4.47 23.80 -2.42
CA GLU A 395 -4.98 24.17 -3.75
C GLU A 395 -6.45 23.80 -3.93
N LEU A 396 -6.88 22.70 -3.31
CA LEU A 396 -8.28 22.26 -3.27
C LEU A 396 -9.13 23.01 -2.24
N GLY A 397 -8.53 23.93 -1.47
CA GLY A 397 -9.23 24.69 -0.44
C GLY A 397 -9.64 23.85 0.77
N LEU A 398 -8.92 22.76 1.05
CA LEU A 398 -9.12 22.01 2.30
C LEU A 398 -8.69 22.90 3.48
N ASP A 399 -9.61 23.05 4.43
CA ASP A 399 -9.46 23.93 5.59
C ASP A 399 -9.87 23.17 6.85
N PHE A 400 -8.93 22.44 7.43
CA PHE A 400 -9.03 21.77 8.73
C PHE A 400 -7.67 21.78 9.42
N GLU A 401 -7.70 21.84 10.75
CA GLU A 401 -6.48 21.88 11.55
C GLU A 401 -5.89 20.48 11.76
N PHE A 402 -4.58 20.41 11.98
CA PHE A 402 -3.91 19.14 12.31
C PHE A 402 -4.52 18.46 13.54
N SER A 403 -4.99 19.22 14.51
CA SER A 403 -5.67 18.73 15.71
C SER A 403 -7.02 18.04 15.43
N GLU A 404 -7.58 18.22 14.23
CA GLU A 404 -8.80 17.55 13.76
C GLU A 404 -8.49 16.24 13.02
N THR A 405 -7.21 15.90 12.90
CA THR A 405 -6.78 14.64 12.26
C THR A 405 -6.36 13.60 13.30
N ILE A 406 -6.32 12.35 12.87
CA ILE A 406 -5.74 11.25 13.63
C ILE A 406 -4.29 11.08 13.18
N PRO A 407 -3.30 11.43 14.01
CA PRO A 407 -1.90 11.25 13.65
C PRO A 407 -1.52 9.76 13.59
N PRO A 408 -0.52 9.38 12.77
CA PRO A 408 -0.03 8.02 12.75
C PRO A 408 0.56 7.62 14.11
N VAL A 409 0.42 6.33 14.45
CA VAL A 409 1.10 5.76 15.63
C VAL A 409 2.59 5.56 15.33
N VAL A 410 2.92 5.22 14.09
CA VAL A 410 4.31 5.11 13.62
C VAL A 410 4.43 5.77 12.25
N ASP A 411 5.37 6.69 12.14
CA ASP A 411 5.83 7.23 10.86
C ASP A 411 7.08 6.50 10.37
N PHE A 412 7.13 6.28 9.06
CA PHE A 412 8.28 5.75 8.34
C PHE A 412 8.75 6.75 7.30
N THR A 413 9.62 7.61 7.72
CA THR A 413 10.28 8.58 6.84
C THR A 413 11.81 8.35 6.90
N PRO A 414 12.44 7.93 5.79
CA PRO A 414 11.94 7.76 4.41
C PRO A 414 11.02 6.55 4.21
N ALA A 415 10.11 6.65 3.23
CA ALA A 415 9.10 5.65 2.94
C ALA A 415 9.68 4.30 2.46
N PRO A 416 9.47 3.19 3.19
CA PRO A 416 9.87 1.85 2.76
C PRO A 416 8.88 1.21 1.78
N SER A 417 7.76 1.87 1.49
CA SER A 417 6.56 1.35 0.82
C SER A 417 5.96 0.17 1.58
N LEU A 418 5.34 0.48 2.72
CA LEU A 418 4.69 -0.53 3.56
C LEU A 418 3.62 -1.29 2.78
N SER A 419 3.54 -2.58 3.02
CA SER A 419 2.53 -3.49 2.47
C SER A 419 1.63 -4.04 3.57
N ASN A 420 1.09 -5.25 3.41
CA ASN A 420 0.30 -5.87 4.47
C ASN A 420 1.14 -6.24 5.70
N PHE A 421 0.45 -6.49 6.78
CA PHE A 421 1.03 -6.83 8.07
C PHE A 421 0.07 -7.70 8.87
N THR A 422 0.61 -8.42 9.84
CA THR A 422 -0.16 -9.19 10.81
C THR A 422 0.29 -8.91 12.22
N PHE A 423 -0.57 -9.17 13.21
CA PHE A 423 -0.17 -9.24 14.62
C PHE A 423 0.31 -10.64 14.92
N HIS A 424 1.49 -10.76 15.53
CA HIS A 424 1.97 -12.05 15.99
C HIS A 424 1.15 -12.52 17.21
N ASN A 425 0.44 -13.63 17.06
CA ASN A 425 -0.38 -14.25 18.11
C ASN A 425 -0.12 -15.76 18.26
N GLY A 426 0.92 -16.27 17.58
CA GLY A 426 1.32 -17.68 17.64
C GLY A 426 2.25 -17.99 18.83
N ASP A 427 2.42 -19.27 19.14
CA ASP A 427 3.26 -19.73 20.23
C ASP A 427 4.72 -19.95 19.83
N GLN A 428 5.05 -19.90 18.53
CA GLN A 428 6.40 -20.19 18.02
C GLN A 428 7.43 -19.12 18.42
N PHE A 429 6.99 -17.87 18.56
CA PHE A 429 7.84 -16.74 18.94
C PHE A 429 7.24 -15.98 20.14
N PRO A 430 7.27 -16.53 21.36
CA PRO A 430 6.53 -16.00 22.49
C PRO A 430 6.92 -14.57 22.90
N ASN A 431 8.17 -14.14 22.65
CA ASN A 431 8.60 -12.77 22.94
C ASN A 431 8.16 -11.74 21.86
N TRP A 432 7.52 -12.19 20.77
CA TRP A 432 6.91 -11.33 19.76
C TRP A 432 5.40 -11.21 19.91
N GLN A 433 4.83 -11.78 20.98
CA GLN A 433 3.39 -11.72 21.22
C GLN A 433 2.86 -10.29 21.12
N ASN A 434 1.88 -10.13 20.20
CA ASN A 434 1.20 -8.88 19.88
C ASN A 434 2.07 -7.82 19.15
N ASP A 435 3.30 -8.13 18.78
CA ASP A 435 4.07 -7.28 17.90
C ASP A 435 3.48 -7.34 16.48
N LEU A 436 3.61 -6.24 15.73
CA LEU A 436 3.23 -6.20 14.32
C LEU A 436 4.41 -6.68 13.47
N LEU A 437 4.13 -7.57 12.55
CA LEU A 437 5.08 -8.00 11.52
C LEU A 437 4.67 -7.36 10.20
N VAL A 438 5.46 -6.40 9.73
CA VAL A 438 5.07 -5.48 8.65
C VAL A 438 5.96 -5.68 7.44
N GLY A 439 5.36 -6.01 6.31
CA GLY A 439 6.06 -6.13 5.04
C GLY A 439 6.38 -4.78 4.40
N SER A 440 7.39 -4.76 3.56
CA SER A 440 7.69 -3.60 2.72
C SER A 440 8.10 -3.97 1.31
N LEU A 441 7.69 -3.13 0.36
CA LEU A 441 7.93 -3.38 -1.06
C LEU A 441 9.26 -2.78 -1.52
N ARG A 442 9.48 -1.48 -1.26
CA ARG A 442 10.68 -0.77 -1.69
C ARG A 442 11.88 -1.19 -0.84
N ALA A 443 11.74 -1.18 0.46
CA ALA A 443 12.82 -1.54 1.36
C ALA A 443 13.17 -3.03 1.33
N GLN A 444 12.24 -3.90 0.89
CA GLN A 444 12.41 -5.36 0.86
C GLN A 444 12.77 -5.91 2.26
N VAL A 445 12.11 -5.38 3.26
CA VAL A 445 12.36 -5.64 4.69
C VAL A 445 11.08 -6.15 5.34
N LEU A 446 11.21 -7.15 6.19
CA LEU A 446 10.21 -7.47 7.20
C LEU A 446 10.58 -6.70 8.47
N PHE A 447 9.68 -5.83 8.90
CA PHE A 447 9.80 -5.11 10.17
C PHE A 447 9.04 -5.82 11.28
N ARG A 448 9.60 -5.83 12.48
CA ARG A 448 8.87 -6.12 13.71
C ARG A 448 8.71 -4.80 14.48
N ILE A 449 7.48 -4.52 14.86
CA ILE A 449 7.08 -3.26 15.50
C ILE A 449 6.35 -3.59 16.80
N ARG A 450 6.89 -3.15 17.92
CA ARG A 450 6.22 -3.22 19.22
C ARG A 450 5.58 -1.90 19.55
N ILE A 451 4.28 -1.95 19.82
CA ILE A 451 3.47 -0.80 20.24
C ILE A 451 2.82 -1.10 21.57
N GLU A 452 3.04 -0.22 22.54
CA GLU A 452 2.41 -0.30 23.87
C GLU A 452 1.72 1.03 24.16
N GLU A 453 0.48 0.99 24.65
CA GLU A 453 -0.32 2.18 24.94
C GLU A 453 -0.38 3.21 23.79
N GLY A 454 -0.41 2.72 22.55
CA GLY A 454 -0.45 3.56 21.34
C GLY A 454 0.87 4.27 21.01
N LYS A 455 2.00 3.82 21.56
CA LYS A 455 3.33 4.38 21.31
C LYS A 455 4.27 3.30 20.79
N LEU A 456 5.12 3.70 19.84
CA LEU A 456 6.21 2.88 19.34
C LEU A 456 7.22 2.63 20.48
N ILE A 457 7.44 1.37 20.84
CA ILE A 457 8.44 0.95 21.81
C ILE A 457 9.71 0.42 21.10
N GLU A 458 9.51 -0.41 20.08
CA GLU A 458 10.62 -1.05 19.38
C GLU A 458 10.31 -1.19 17.88
N LYS A 459 11.32 -0.92 17.05
CA LYS A 459 11.28 -1.11 15.62
C LYS A 459 12.54 -1.87 15.18
N GLU A 460 12.37 -3.08 14.71
CA GLU A 460 13.44 -3.99 14.30
C GLU A 460 13.29 -4.39 12.84
N ARG A 461 14.42 -4.56 12.15
CA ARG A 461 14.50 -5.09 10.79
C ARG A 461 14.87 -6.57 10.85
N LEU A 462 13.88 -7.45 10.78
CA LEU A 462 14.10 -8.90 10.91
C LEU A 462 14.76 -9.51 9.68
N LEU A 463 14.29 -9.15 8.49
CA LEU A 463 14.79 -9.68 7.22
C LEU A 463 15.05 -8.50 6.28
N THR A 464 16.18 -8.56 5.56
CA THR A 464 16.57 -7.54 4.60
C THR A 464 16.89 -8.19 3.25
N LYS A 465 16.63 -7.47 2.14
CA LYS A 465 16.93 -7.96 0.77
C LYS A 465 16.19 -9.28 0.41
N LEU A 466 15.11 -9.61 1.14
CA LEU A 466 14.33 -10.80 0.89
C LEU A 466 13.51 -10.71 -0.42
N GLY A 467 13.26 -9.50 -0.88
CA GLY A 467 12.39 -9.17 -2.00
C GLY A 467 11.23 -8.29 -1.56
N ARG A 468 10.37 -7.92 -2.50
CA ARG A 468 9.19 -7.11 -2.23
C ARG A 468 8.18 -7.95 -1.44
N ILE A 469 8.12 -7.76 -0.14
CA ILE A 469 7.18 -8.47 0.72
C ILE A 469 5.79 -7.87 0.48
N ARG A 470 4.92 -8.64 -0.18
CA ARG A 470 3.59 -8.17 -0.58
C ARG A 470 2.55 -8.43 0.50
N ASP A 471 2.69 -9.55 1.21
CA ASP A 471 1.76 -9.98 2.23
C ASP A 471 2.47 -10.67 3.40
N VAL A 472 1.87 -10.57 4.58
CA VAL A 472 2.38 -11.16 5.83
C VAL A 472 1.18 -11.68 6.61
N GLU A 473 1.13 -13.00 6.84
CA GLU A 473 0.01 -13.64 7.52
C GLU A 473 0.46 -14.61 8.61
N MET A 474 -0.38 -14.80 9.61
CA MET A 474 -0.19 -15.82 10.64
C MET A 474 -0.81 -17.15 10.21
N GLY A 475 -0.02 -18.20 10.26
CA GLY A 475 -0.55 -19.56 10.11
C GLY A 475 -1.19 -20.10 11.38
N TYR A 476 -2.12 -21.02 11.22
CA TYR A 476 -2.73 -21.76 12.34
C TYR A 476 -1.74 -22.67 13.09
N ASP A 477 -0.56 -22.89 12.50
CA ASP A 477 0.59 -23.58 13.12
C ASP A 477 1.47 -22.66 13.98
N GLY A 478 1.13 -21.37 14.06
CA GLY A 478 1.85 -20.36 14.80
C GLY A 478 3.07 -19.77 14.11
N PHE A 479 3.33 -20.14 12.85
CA PHE A 479 4.38 -19.55 12.04
C PHE A 479 3.88 -18.36 11.22
N VAL A 480 4.82 -17.52 10.78
CA VAL A 480 4.58 -16.35 9.94
C VAL A 480 4.82 -16.73 8.49
N TYR A 481 3.86 -16.43 7.65
CA TYR A 481 3.91 -16.66 6.20
C TYR A 481 4.15 -15.36 5.46
N LEU A 482 5.08 -15.36 4.51
CA LEU A 482 5.44 -14.20 3.70
C LEU A 482 5.18 -14.45 2.24
N LEU A 483 4.50 -13.54 1.59
CA LEU A 483 4.35 -13.53 0.13
C LEU A 483 5.32 -12.54 -0.49
N ILE A 484 6.25 -13.06 -1.30
CA ILE A 484 7.29 -12.25 -1.92
C ILE A 484 6.99 -12.08 -3.41
N GLU A 485 6.94 -10.82 -3.86
CA GLU A 485 6.77 -10.48 -5.27
C GLU A 485 8.14 -10.35 -5.94
N HIS A 486 8.31 -11.03 -7.07
CA HIS A 486 9.45 -10.88 -7.96
C HIS A 486 9.18 -9.85 -9.03
N ASN A 487 10.08 -8.89 -9.22
CA ASN A 487 10.02 -7.95 -10.36
C ASN A 487 10.54 -8.56 -11.68
N GLN A 488 10.77 -9.85 -11.73
CA GLN A 488 11.17 -10.47 -12.97
C GLN A 488 9.95 -10.94 -13.76
N THR A 489 9.62 -10.13 -14.73
CA THR A 489 8.92 -10.33 -16.01
C THR A 489 8.08 -11.57 -16.15
#